data_88e8bb441323319050619bfed8617ea3
#
_entry.id   88e8bb441323319050619bfed8617ea3
#
_cell.length_a   1.000
_cell.length_b   1.000
_cell.length_c   1.000
_cell.angle_alpha   90.00
_cell.angle_beta   90.00
_cell.angle_gamma   90.00
#
_symmetry.space_group_name_H-M   'P 1'
#
loop_
_entity.id
_entity.type
_entity.pdbx_description
1 polymer ?
#
loop_
_entity_poly.entity_id
_entity_poly.type
_entity_poly.pdbx_seq_one_letter_code
_entity_poly.pdbx_strand_id
1 'polypeptide(L)'
;RNLAHYIAGLVPEKNFIYNEGFCIVHEYMEVEEIKAAKAAHPEAEVLSHPECPAKVLELSDFVGSTSEIIAQAGKSDAKEFIICTESGVLYELQKRNPEKKFYFTETTPICRNMKKVTLEKVLHVLKTGENEVFVDDKLREESKKPLERMLELAK
;
A
#
# COMPACT_ATOMS: atom_id res chain seq x y z
N ARG A 1 -5.22 -8.09 -8.26
CA ARG A 1 -4.98 -7.97 -9.71
C ARG A 1 -3.70 -7.19 -9.99
N ASN A 2 -3.63 -5.89 -9.64
CA ASN A 2 -2.51 -5.02 -10.01
C ASN A 2 -1.17 -5.48 -9.41
N LEU A 3 -1.13 -5.79 -8.11
CA LEU A 3 0.07 -6.34 -7.47
C LEU A 3 0.57 -7.61 -8.19
N ALA A 4 -0.34 -8.52 -8.55
CA ALA A 4 0.04 -9.75 -9.23
C ALA A 4 0.63 -9.48 -10.62
N HIS A 5 0.07 -8.53 -11.38
CA HIS A 5 0.65 -8.10 -12.66
C HIS A 5 2.03 -7.45 -12.50
N TYR A 6 2.19 -6.58 -11.48
CA TYR A 6 3.48 -5.99 -11.17
C TYR A 6 4.54 -7.06 -10.85
N ILE A 7 4.22 -8.01 -9.96
CA ILE A 7 5.15 -9.10 -9.59
C ILE A 7 5.43 -10.00 -10.79
N ALA A 8 4.43 -10.32 -11.62
CA ALA A 8 4.63 -11.13 -12.84
C ALA A 8 5.63 -10.47 -13.81
N GLY A 9 5.64 -9.13 -13.88
CA GLY A 9 6.64 -8.39 -14.65
C GLY A 9 8.06 -8.53 -14.10
N LEU A 10 8.22 -8.72 -12.79
CA LEU A 10 9.53 -8.90 -12.14
C LEU A 10 10.09 -10.32 -12.28
N VAL A 11 9.21 -11.33 -12.41
CA VAL A 11 9.57 -12.76 -12.51
C VAL A 11 8.83 -13.42 -13.67
N PRO A 12 9.12 -13.02 -14.91
CA PRO A 12 8.36 -13.43 -16.10
C PRO A 12 8.46 -14.93 -16.41
N GLU A 13 9.43 -15.64 -15.81
CA GLU A 13 9.59 -17.09 -15.94
C GLU A 13 8.58 -17.90 -15.09
N LYS A 14 7.79 -17.23 -14.22
CA LYS A 14 6.79 -17.88 -13.38
C LYS A 14 5.41 -17.84 -14.02
N ASN A 15 4.63 -18.90 -13.80
CA ASN A 15 3.24 -18.95 -14.19
C ASN A 15 2.36 -18.33 -13.10
N PHE A 16 1.60 -17.30 -13.45
CA PHE A 16 0.68 -16.62 -12.54
C PHE A 16 -0.77 -17.02 -12.82
N ILE A 17 -1.50 -17.32 -11.76
CA ILE A 17 -2.96 -17.41 -11.78
C ILE A 17 -3.50 -16.17 -11.11
N TYR A 18 -4.12 -15.27 -11.89
CA TYR A 18 -4.56 -13.98 -11.41
C TYR A 18 -5.90 -14.07 -10.70
N ASN A 19 -6.02 -13.34 -9.61
CA ASN A 19 -7.29 -13.03 -8.96
C ASN A 19 -7.76 -11.66 -9.44
N GLU A 20 -9.07 -11.50 -9.70
CA GLU A 20 -9.65 -10.25 -10.18
C GLU A 20 -9.81 -9.17 -9.08
N GLY A 21 -9.54 -9.54 -7.83
CA GLY A 21 -9.57 -8.60 -6.71
C GLY A 21 -8.52 -7.49 -6.84
N PHE A 22 -8.84 -6.31 -6.36
CA PHE A 22 -7.96 -5.14 -6.37
C PHE A 22 -8.22 -4.24 -5.15
N CYS A 23 -7.25 -3.42 -4.82
CA CYS A 23 -7.41 -2.39 -3.80
C CYS A 23 -8.09 -1.15 -4.40
N ILE A 24 -9.29 -0.82 -3.92
CA ILE A 24 -10.06 0.33 -4.44
C ILE A 24 -9.35 1.67 -4.26
N VAL A 25 -8.49 1.81 -3.26
CA VAL A 25 -7.74 3.05 -3.00
C VAL A 25 -6.69 3.28 -4.09
N HIS A 26 -5.97 2.23 -4.49
CA HIS A 26 -4.91 2.33 -5.47
C HIS A 26 -5.44 2.26 -6.91
N GLU A 27 -6.47 1.44 -7.16
CA GLU A 27 -7.06 1.28 -8.50
C GLU A 27 -7.58 2.58 -9.11
N TYR A 28 -8.10 3.49 -8.27
CA TYR A 28 -8.68 4.74 -8.74
C TYR A 28 -7.73 5.94 -8.67
N MET A 29 -6.42 5.70 -8.57
CA MET A 29 -5.45 6.76 -8.75
C MET A 29 -5.34 7.16 -10.21
N GLU A 30 -5.49 8.45 -10.47
CA GLU A 30 -5.56 9.00 -11.82
C GLU A 30 -4.19 9.53 -12.26
N VAL A 31 -3.76 9.13 -13.46
CA VAL A 31 -2.51 9.57 -14.10
C VAL A 31 -2.41 11.09 -14.19
N GLU A 32 -3.52 11.75 -14.54
CA GLU A 32 -3.53 13.20 -14.73
C GLU A 32 -3.35 13.97 -13.42
N GLU A 33 -3.86 13.45 -12.30
CA GLU A 33 -3.62 14.04 -10.98
C GLU A 33 -2.14 13.92 -10.58
N ILE A 34 -1.48 12.80 -10.90
CA ILE A 34 -0.05 12.61 -10.61
C ILE A 34 0.80 13.55 -11.47
N LYS A 35 0.47 13.70 -12.76
CA LYS A 35 1.13 14.66 -13.64
C LYS A 35 0.95 16.10 -13.15
N ALA A 36 -0.26 16.46 -12.69
CA ALA A 36 -0.54 17.77 -12.12
C ALA A 36 0.27 18.01 -10.83
N ALA A 37 0.33 17.02 -9.94
CA ALA A 37 1.15 17.07 -8.74
C ALA A 37 2.65 17.23 -9.08
N LYS A 38 3.15 16.47 -10.06
CA LYS A 38 4.54 16.57 -10.53
C LYS A 38 4.82 17.93 -11.19
N ALA A 39 3.88 18.49 -11.91
CA ALA A 39 4.00 19.84 -12.47
C ALA A 39 4.06 20.94 -11.40
N ALA A 40 3.30 20.78 -10.31
CA ALA A 40 3.33 21.68 -9.16
C ALA A 40 4.60 21.50 -8.30
N HIS A 41 5.18 20.29 -8.28
CA HIS A 41 6.36 19.93 -7.49
C HIS A 41 7.38 19.19 -8.35
N PRO A 42 8.07 19.89 -9.28
CA PRO A 42 8.92 19.26 -10.31
C PRO A 42 10.09 18.45 -9.73
N GLU A 43 10.59 18.84 -8.55
CA GLU A 43 11.70 18.15 -7.87
C GLU A 43 11.25 16.97 -7.01
N ALA A 44 9.93 16.77 -6.81
CA ALA A 44 9.43 15.70 -5.97
C ALA A 44 9.58 14.33 -6.63
N GLU A 45 10.10 13.33 -5.91
CA GLU A 45 10.05 11.93 -6.32
C GLU A 45 8.65 11.34 -6.16
N VAL A 46 8.20 10.55 -7.11
CA VAL A 46 6.92 9.84 -7.07
C VAL A 46 7.13 8.45 -6.49
N LEU A 47 6.57 8.18 -5.32
CA LEU A 47 6.64 6.88 -4.65
C LEU A 47 5.28 6.19 -4.67
N SER A 48 5.18 5.04 -5.34
CA SER A 48 3.91 4.35 -5.58
C SER A 48 3.85 2.94 -4.99
N HIS A 49 2.65 2.57 -4.57
CA HIS A 49 2.36 1.20 -4.15
C HIS A 49 2.10 0.31 -5.39
N PRO A 50 2.58 -0.95 -5.43
CA PRO A 50 2.41 -1.84 -6.59
C PRO A 50 0.95 -2.26 -6.87
N GLU A 51 0.01 -1.92 -5.99
CA GLU A 51 -1.44 -2.04 -6.26
C GLU A 51 -1.99 -0.93 -7.16
N CYS A 52 -1.20 0.11 -7.46
CA CYS A 52 -1.59 1.14 -8.42
C CYS A 52 -1.67 0.58 -9.85
N PRO A 53 -2.49 1.18 -10.73
CA PRO A 53 -2.53 0.83 -12.15
C PRO A 53 -1.15 0.96 -12.80
N ALA A 54 -0.85 0.11 -13.80
CA ALA A 54 0.45 0.13 -14.50
C ALA A 54 0.86 1.52 -15.01
N LYS A 55 -0.10 2.28 -15.55
CA LYS A 55 0.14 3.66 -16.04
C LYS A 55 0.59 4.64 -14.96
N VAL A 56 0.19 4.40 -13.71
CA VAL A 56 0.67 5.17 -12.54
C VAL A 56 2.07 4.73 -12.17
N LEU A 57 2.33 3.42 -12.18
CA LEU A 57 3.66 2.87 -11.89
C LEU A 57 4.72 3.34 -12.91
N GLU A 58 4.34 3.53 -14.17
CA GLU A 58 5.21 4.08 -15.22
C GLU A 58 5.69 5.51 -14.94
N LEU A 59 4.95 6.27 -14.12
CA LEU A 59 5.30 7.63 -13.72
C LEU A 59 6.11 7.69 -12.41
N SER A 60 6.36 6.53 -11.80
CA SER A 60 6.92 6.45 -10.46
C SER A 60 8.44 6.33 -10.48
N ASP A 61 9.11 7.10 -9.64
CA ASP A 61 10.55 7.00 -9.41
C ASP A 61 10.89 5.78 -8.53
N PHE A 62 9.92 5.34 -7.71
CA PHE A 62 10.03 4.13 -6.88
C PHE A 62 8.69 3.43 -6.73
N VAL A 63 8.70 2.10 -6.80
CA VAL A 63 7.54 1.24 -6.54
C VAL A 63 7.86 0.25 -5.43
N GLY A 64 7.05 0.24 -4.39
CA GLY A 64 7.24 -0.66 -3.25
C GLY A 64 6.06 -0.69 -2.28
N SER A 65 6.09 -1.62 -1.34
CA SER A 65 5.13 -1.70 -0.25
C SER A 65 5.13 -0.41 0.59
N THR A 66 4.12 -0.21 1.40
CA THR A 66 4.05 0.95 2.32
C THR A 66 5.31 1.08 3.19
N SER A 67 5.85 -0.05 3.68
CA SER A 67 7.08 -0.06 4.47
C SER A 67 8.31 0.35 3.65
N GLU A 68 8.38 -0.09 2.40
CA GLU A 68 9.46 0.27 1.47
C GLU A 68 9.38 1.73 1.04
N ILE A 69 8.19 2.27 0.81
CA ILE A 69 7.97 3.71 0.55
C ILE A 69 8.49 4.56 1.72
N ILE A 70 8.16 4.17 2.96
CA ILE A 70 8.67 4.86 4.15
C ILE A 70 10.20 4.78 4.23
N ALA A 71 10.77 3.61 3.95
CA ALA A 71 12.22 3.41 3.96
C ALA A 71 12.91 4.19 2.83
N GLN A 72 12.33 4.20 1.62
CA GLN A 72 12.84 4.94 0.46
C GLN A 72 12.86 6.45 0.72
N ALA A 73 11.78 6.98 1.28
CA ALA A 73 11.72 8.40 1.65
C ALA A 73 12.83 8.81 2.65
N GLY A 74 13.26 7.88 3.52
CA GLY A 74 14.38 8.11 4.44
C GLY A 74 15.76 8.01 3.78
N LYS A 75 15.91 7.16 2.74
CA LYS A 75 17.19 6.91 2.06
C LYS A 75 17.47 7.90 0.94
N SER A 76 16.44 8.37 0.24
CA SER A 76 16.58 9.31 -0.87
C SER A 76 17.10 10.67 -0.39
N ASP A 77 17.91 11.32 -1.21
CA ASP A 77 18.38 12.69 -0.99
C ASP A 77 17.32 13.74 -1.34
N ALA A 78 16.24 13.35 -2.02
CA ALA A 78 15.12 14.22 -2.35
C ALA A 78 14.47 14.82 -1.10
N LYS A 79 14.00 16.04 -1.22
CA LYS A 79 13.35 16.80 -0.14
C LYS A 79 11.83 16.83 -0.26
N GLU A 80 11.31 16.44 -1.40
CA GLU A 80 9.89 16.49 -1.70
C GLU A 80 9.46 15.18 -2.35
N PHE A 81 8.28 14.68 -1.99
CA PHE A 81 7.75 13.41 -2.47
C PHE A 81 6.26 13.50 -2.78
N ILE A 82 5.84 12.90 -3.88
CA ILE A 82 4.44 12.64 -4.22
C ILE A 82 4.15 11.19 -3.84
N ILE A 83 3.19 10.98 -2.95
CA ILE A 83 2.90 9.69 -2.35
C ILE A 83 1.64 9.08 -2.97
N CYS A 84 1.81 7.98 -3.67
CA CYS A 84 0.76 7.21 -4.34
C CYS A 84 0.43 5.94 -3.55
N THR A 85 -0.04 6.12 -2.31
CA THR A 85 -0.61 5.09 -1.44
C THR A 85 -1.57 5.70 -0.42
N GLU A 86 -2.20 4.89 0.43
CA GLU A 86 -3.17 5.33 1.43
C GLU A 86 -2.60 6.40 2.37
N SER A 87 -3.34 7.48 2.57
CA SER A 87 -2.87 8.69 3.24
C SER A 87 -2.45 8.52 4.70
N GLY A 88 -2.84 7.44 5.36
CA GLY A 88 -2.42 7.13 6.73
C GLY A 88 -0.91 6.96 6.90
N VAL A 89 -0.17 6.71 5.81
CA VAL A 89 1.29 6.64 5.81
C VAL A 89 1.96 7.97 6.17
N LEU A 90 1.26 9.09 6.00
CA LEU A 90 1.81 10.44 6.18
C LEU A 90 2.41 10.65 7.57
N TYR A 91 1.76 10.12 8.61
CA TYR A 91 2.25 10.25 9.99
C TYR A 91 3.68 9.65 10.14
N GLU A 92 3.90 8.44 9.65
CA GLU A 92 5.22 7.80 9.73
C GLU A 92 6.26 8.49 8.83
N LEU A 93 5.87 8.95 7.66
CA LEU A 93 6.74 9.69 6.76
C LEU A 93 7.23 10.99 7.40
N GLN A 94 6.33 11.81 7.94
CA GLN A 94 6.67 13.07 8.59
C GLN A 94 7.46 12.87 9.89
N LYS A 95 7.08 11.87 10.70
CA LYS A 95 7.77 11.56 11.95
C LYS A 95 9.23 11.16 11.73
N ARG A 96 9.50 10.38 10.68
CA ARG A 96 10.85 9.90 10.36
C ARG A 96 11.68 10.90 9.57
N ASN A 97 11.03 11.82 8.86
CA ASN A 97 11.67 12.79 7.98
C ASN A 97 11.04 14.18 8.14
N PRO A 98 11.22 14.82 9.31
CA PRO A 98 10.53 16.08 9.63
C PRO A 98 10.96 17.25 8.72
N GLU A 99 12.09 17.13 8.04
CA GLU A 99 12.62 18.14 7.11
C GLU A 99 12.15 17.95 5.66
N LYS A 100 11.42 16.86 5.36
CA LYS A 100 10.93 16.52 4.02
C LYS A 100 9.46 16.84 3.85
N LYS A 101 9.05 17.11 2.63
CA LYS A 101 7.66 17.41 2.29
C LYS A 101 7.03 16.25 1.53
N PHE A 102 5.78 15.97 1.87
CA PHE A 102 5.01 14.87 1.30
C PHE A 102 3.69 15.41 0.76
N TYR A 103 3.42 15.13 -0.50
CA TYR A 103 2.24 15.56 -1.22
C TYR A 103 1.41 14.34 -1.62
N PHE A 104 0.11 14.52 -1.69
CA PHE A 104 -0.81 13.57 -2.29
C PHE A 104 -1.42 14.19 -3.55
N THR A 105 -2.09 13.36 -4.35
CA THR A 105 -2.92 13.83 -5.45
C THR A 105 -4.11 14.63 -4.94
N GLU A 106 -4.78 15.39 -5.82
CA GLU A 106 -5.97 16.18 -5.47
C GLU A 106 -7.03 15.33 -4.80
N THR A 107 -7.30 14.15 -5.38
CA THR A 107 -8.10 13.11 -4.73
C THR A 107 -7.24 12.34 -3.73
N THR A 108 -7.23 12.80 -2.48
CA THR A 108 -6.45 12.14 -1.42
C THR A 108 -6.87 10.67 -1.24
N PRO A 109 -5.94 9.72 -1.34
CA PRO A 109 -6.24 8.29 -1.28
C PRO A 109 -6.55 7.82 0.15
N ILE A 110 -7.82 7.78 0.51
CA ILE A 110 -8.31 7.41 1.85
C ILE A 110 -9.05 6.08 1.80
N CYS A 111 -8.60 5.10 2.58
CA CYS A 111 -9.32 3.85 2.77
C CYS A 111 -10.40 3.99 3.85
N ARG A 112 -11.65 4.15 3.42
CA ARG A 112 -12.80 4.26 4.35
C ARG A 112 -12.94 3.04 5.25
N ASN A 113 -12.51 1.86 4.83
CA ASN A 113 -12.57 0.64 5.64
C ASN A 113 -11.51 0.65 6.76
N MET A 114 -10.27 1.05 6.47
CA MET A 114 -9.24 1.22 7.50
C MET A 114 -9.66 2.27 8.54
N LYS A 115 -10.29 3.37 8.11
CA LYS A 115 -10.73 4.46 9.00
C LYS A 115 -11.96 4.09 9.86
N LYS A 116 -12.55 2.89 9.69
CA LYS A 116 -13.57 2.38 10.64
C LYS A 116 -12.98 1.92 11.96
N VAL A 117 -11.69 1.62 12.01
CA VAL A 117 -10.96 1.29 13.24
C VAL A 117 -10.52 2.59 13.90
N THR A 118 -11.01 2.86 15.10
CA THR A 118 -10.67 4.05 15.90
C THR A 118 -10.01 3.65 17.21
N LEU A 119 -9.31 4.58 17.87
CA LEU A 119 -8.65 4.32 19.15
C LEU A 119 -9.67 3.90 20.23
N GLU A 120 -10.87 4.49 20.22
CA GLU A 120 -11.95 4.15 21.17
C GLU A 120 -12.38 2.69 20.96
N LYS A 121 -12.54 2.24 19.72
CA LYS A 121 -12.90 0.85 19.40
C LYS A 121 -11.79 -0.12 19.80
N VAL A 122 -10.54 0.22 19.58
CA VAL A 122 -9.39 -0.59 20.01
C VAL A 122 -9.39 -0.69 21.54
N LEU A 123 -9.53 0.43 22.25
CA LEU A 123 -9.60 0.45 23.71
C LEU A 123 -10.79 -0.37 24.24
N HIS A 124 -11.96 -0.26 23.59
CA HIS A 124 -13.16 -1.00 23.97
C HIS A 124 -12.89 -2.51 23.87
N VAL A 125 -12.40 -3.00 22.73
CA VAL A 125 -12.09 -4.43 22.53
C VAL A 125 -11.06 -4.93 23.56
N LEU A 126 -10.01 -4.15 23.83
CA LEU A 126 -8.99 -4.53 24.82
C LEU A 126 -9.55 -4.62 26.24
N LYS A 127 -10.56 -3.81 26.60
CA LYS A 127 -11.17 -3.83 27.91
C LYS A 127 -12.24 -4.92 28.08
N THR A 128 -12.98 -5.21 27.03
CA THR A 128 -14.20 -6.05 27.11
C THR A 128 -14.02 -7.44 26.50
N GLY A 129 -13.07 -7.59 25.57
CA GLY A 129 -12.94 -8.81 24.76
C GLY A 129 -14.08 -9.01 23.74
N GLU A 130 -14.93 -8.00 23.53
CA GLU A 130 -16.02 -8.08 22.56
C GLU A 130 -15.49 -8.12 21.12
N ASN A 131 -16.37 -8.49 20.19
CA ASN A 131 -16.07 -8.67 18.75
C ASN A 131 -15.07 -9.81 18.46
N GLU A 132 -15.02 -10.83 19.29
CA GLU A 132 -14.27 -12.05 18.98
C GLU A 132 -14.81 -12.68 17.69
N VAL A 133 -13.89 -13.04 16.78
CA VAL A 133 -14.22 -13.66 15.50
C VAL A 133 -13.90 -15.14 15.57
N PHE A 134 -14.90 -15.98 15.31
CA PHE A 134 -14.75 -17.41 15.24
C PHE A 134 -14.68 -17.87 13.77
N VAL A 135 -13.72 -18.72 13.48
CA VAL A 135 -13.62 -19.41 12.20
C VAL A 135 -13.89 -20.88 12.44
N ASP A 136 -14.79 -21.47 11.65
CA ASP A 136 -15.08 -22.92 11.70
C ASP A 136 -13.79 -23.73 11.67
N ASP A 137 -13.67 -24.74 12.52
CA ASP A 137 -12.43 -25.49 12.71
C ASP A 137 -11.96 -26.19 11.44
N LYS A 138 -12.87 -26.75 10.64
CA LYS A 138 -12.54 -27.38 9.37
C LYS A 138 -12.01 -26.38 8.37
N LEU A 139 -12.69 -25.23 8.24
CA LEU A 139 -12.25 -24.13 7.38
C LEU A 139 -10.88 -23.62 7.82
N ARG A 140 -10.65 -23.47 9.12
CA ARG A 140 -9.37 -23.03 9.68
C ARG A 140 -8.25 -23.99 9.31
N GLU A 141 -8.43 -25.29 9.51
CA GLU A 141 -7.41 -26.31 9.21
C GLU A 141 -7.15 -26.43 7.69
N GLU A 142 -8.19 -26.31 6.86
CA GLU A 142 -8.02 -26.31 5.42
C GLU A 142 -7.29 -25.04 4.92
N SER A 143 -7.58 -23.88 5.50
CA SER A 143 -6.96 -22.59 5.13
C SER A 143 -5.52 -22.46 5.60
N LYS A 144 -5.11 -23.16 6.65
CA LYS A 144 -3.69 -23.22 7.09
C LYS A 144 -2.76 -23.80 6.05
N LYS A 145 -3.18 -24.86 5.34
CA LYS A 145 -2.32 -25.61 4.41
C LYS A 145 -1.64 -24.71 3.36
N PRO A 146 -2.35 -23.86 2.60
CA PRO A 146 -1.70 -22.97 1.64
C PRO A 146 -0.83 -21.91 2.31
N LEU A 147 -1.19 -21.42 3.50
CA LEU A 147 -0.39 -20.44 4.24
C LEU A 147 0.93 -21.06 4.74
N GLU A 148 0.89 -22.27 5.30
CA GLU A 148 2.08 -23.00 5.74
C GLU A 148 3.00 -23.31 4.55
N ARG A 149 2.41 -23.72 3.42
CA ARG A 149 3.18 -23.98 2.19
C ARG A 149 3.85 -22.72 1.66
N MET A 150 3.16 -21.60 1.70
CA MET A 150 3.76 -20.30 1.33
C MET A 150 4.96 -19.96 2.20
N LEU A 151 4.86 -20.14 3.53
CA LEU A 151 5.94 -19.86 4.47
C LEU A 151 7.13 -20.83 4.30
N GLU A 152 6.88 -22.10 3.95
CA GLU A 152 7.93 -23.07 3.62
C GLU A 152 8.72 -22.66 2.36
N LEU A 153 8.03 -22.15 1.34
CA LEU A 153 8.64 -21.74 0.07
C LEU A 153 9.35 -20.38 0.16
N ALA A 154 9.06 -19.58 1.18
CA ALA A 154 9.69 -18.27 1.40
C ALA A 154 11.01 -18.34 2.20
N LYS A 155 11.44 -19.53 2.63
CA LYS A 155 12.73 -19.78 3.29
C LYS A 155 13.81 -20.06 2.26
#